data_a3acb69b583813363481a6d13bcbe8ba
#
_entry.id   a3acb69b583813363481a6d13bcbe8ba
#
_cell.length_a   1.000
_cell.length_b   1.000
_cell.length_c   1.000
_cell.angle_alpha   90.00
_cell.angle_beta   90.00
_cell.angle_gamma   90.00
#
_symmetry.space_group_name_H-M   'P 1'
#
loop_
_entity.id
_entity.type
_entity.pdbx_description
1 polymer ?
#
loop_
_entity_poly.entity_id
_entity_poly.type
_entity_poly.pdbx_seq_one_letter_code
_entity_poly.pdbx_strand_id
1 'polypeptide(L)'
;HRLGANEAPPAVLSVYLGDSLSAIIRAIAYGKEAAGGCSEPLQIGVSVLPNIPRDLSDRNRTSPFAFTGNKFEFRALGSSQNIATANISLNAAMACALDDIASMLEAELAQGTPLNAAIQSLLAKLFAEHMPIVFDGNGYSDEWLAEAEKRGLPNLKDTVAALAHYSDKDVMAVFERHGVLSPREMLSRQEILLENYTHSVSIEGHTALKLGRTRILPVALAYQTRLAKAASSAAALVDDAAEEKAYFVRVREQVRGLMSALDTLEAAVNGDFGGTALARAAYARD
;
A
#
# COMPACT_ATOMS: atom_id res chain seq x y z
N HIS A 1 -3.39 -7.08 4.03
CA HIS A 1 -3.91 -6.54 5.30
C HIS A 1 -2.86 -5.82 6.16
N ARG A 2 -1.67 -5.57 5.61
CA ARG A 2 -0.62 -4.77 6.28
C ARG A 2 -0.58 -3.31 5.81
N LEU A 3 -1.49 -2.91 4.94
CA LEU A 3 -1.62 -1.53 4.52
C LEU A 3 -1.95 -0.65 5.74
N GLY A 4 -1.21 0.45 5.88
CA GLY A 4 -1.30 1.31 7.06
C GLY A 4 -0.32 0.99 8.19
N ALA A 5 0.45 -0.11 8.12
CA ALA A 5 1.60 -0.29 9.00
C ALA A 5 2.75 0.65 8.59
N ASN A 6 3.60 1.05 9.55
CA ASN A 6 4.68 2.02 9.31
C ASN A 6 5.70 1.64 8.22
N GLU A 7 5.75 0.38 7.83
CA GLU A 7 6.66 -0.14 6.79
C GLU A 7 5.93 -0.52 5.48
N ALA A 8 4.63 -0.24 5.40
CA ALA A 8 3.85 -0.53 4.20
C ALA A 8 4.11 0.53 3.13
N PRO A 9 4.27 0.16 1.84
CA PRO A 9 4.28 1.13 0.75
C PRO A 9 2.97 1.92 0.72
N PRO A 10 2.98 3.17 0.22
CA PRO A 10 1.75 3.94 0.03
C PRO A 10 0.76 3.19 -0.87
N ALA A 11 -0.55 3.29 -0.57
CA ALA A 11 -1.58 2.67 -1.39
C ALA A 11 -1.80 3.39 -2.74
N VAL A 12 -1.42 4.66 -2.83
CA VAL A 12 -1.42 5.40 -4.10
C VAL A 12 -0.19 5.00 -4.90
N LEU A 13 -0.40 4.43 -6.09
CA LEU A 13 0.68 4.12 -7.02
C LEU A 13 1.15 5.39 -7.72
N SER A 14 2.29 5.90 -7.29
CA SER A 14 3.01 7.01 -7.92
C SER A 14 4.33 6.52 -8.50
N VAL A 15 4.86 7.28 -9.46
CA VAL A 15 6.15 7.01 -10.08
C VAL A 15 7.15 8.06 -9.62
N TYR A 16 8.23 7.61 -9.02
CA TYR A 16 9.38 8.44 -8.68
C TYR A 16 10.40 8.40 -9.83
N LEU A 17 10.79 9.54 -10.33
CA LEU A 17 11.76 9.68 -11.42
C LEU A 17 13.08 10.30 -10.95
N GLY A 18 13.04 11.05 -9.88
CA GLY A 18 14.15 11.90 -9.42
C GLY A 18 14.28 13.20 -10.21
N ASP A 19 15.02 14.16 -9.67
CA ASP A 19 15.07 15.53 -10.17
C ASP A 19 15.50 15.62 -11.65
N SER A 20 16.54 14.85 -12.03
CA SER A 20 17.11 14.92 -13.38
C SER A 20 16.15 14.39 -14.45
N LEU A 21 15.56 13.20 -14.23
CA LEU A 21 14.66 12.59 -15.21
C LEU A 21 13.32 13.35 -15.24
N SER A 22 12.82 13.78 -14.10
CA SER A 22 11.62 14.64 -14.03
C SER A 22 11.78 15.95 -14.78
N ALA A 23 12.95 16.59 -14.72
CA ALA A 23 13.23 17.80 -15.48
C ALA A 23 13.22 17.54 -16.99
N ILE A 24 13.84 16.47 -17.46
CA ILE A 24 13.86 16.07 -18.86
C ILE A 24 12.43 15.78 -19.36
N ILE A 25 11.68 14.97 -18.63
CA ILE A 25 10.31 14.60 -19.03
C ILE A 25 9.40 15.83 -19.09
N ARG A 26 9.50 16.74 -18.11
CA ARG A 26 8.75 18.01 -18.12
C ARG A 26 9.15 18.92 -19.28
N ALA A 27 10.45 18.95 -19.64
CA ALA A 27 10.91 19.70 -20.80
C ALA A 27 10.32 19.17 -22.10
N ILE A 28 10.27 17.85 -22.28
CA ILE A 28 9.65 17.20 -23.44
C ILE A 28 8.14 17.46 -23.46
N ALA A 29 7.46 17.27 -22.32
CA ALA A 29 6.01 17.42 -22.22
C ALA A 29 5.50 18.83 -22.50
N TYR A 30 6.25 19.85 -22.07
CA TYR A 30 5.80 21.24 -22.10
C TYR A 30 6.65 22.15 -23.00
N GLY A 31 7.59 21.61 -23.77
CA GLY A 31 8.41 22.36 -24.71
C GLY A 31 9.34 23.38 -24.05
N LYS A 32 9.75 23.18 -22.80
CA LYS A 32 10.66 24.04 -22.07
C LYS A 32 12.10 23.50 -22.23
N GLU A 33 13.09 24.36 -22.32
CA GLU A 33 14.48 23.92 -22.25
C GLU A 33 14.71 23.21 -20.92
N ALA A 34 15.25 21.98 -20.98
CA ALA A 34 15.70 21.31 -19.78
C ALA A 34 16.84 22.12 -19.18
N ALA A 35 16.59 22.82 -18.09
CA ALA A 35 17.67 23.38 -17.30
C ALA A 35 18.59 22.19 -16.94
N GLY A 36 19.82 22.20 -17.49
CA GLY A 36 20.69 21.04 -17.51
C GLY A 36 20.80 20.36 -16.17
N GLY A 37 20.17 19.19 -16.09
CA GLY A 37 20.20 18.33 -14.92
C GLY A 37 21.48 17.50 -14.83
N CYS A 38 22.63 18.12 -14.92
CA CYS A 38 23.85 17.54 -14.41
C CYS A 38 23.76 17.59 -12.89
N SER A 39 23.68 16.44 -12.23
CA SER A 39 23.78 16.35 -10.79
C SER A 39 25.05 17.09 -10.36
N GLU A 40 24.91 18.24 -9.70
CA GLU A 40 26.05 18.92 -9.12
C GLU A 40 26.76 17.94 -8.18
N PRO A 41 28.08 17.78 -8.34
CA PRO A 41 28.81 16.88 -7.44
C PRO A 41 28.65 17.38 -6.01
N LEU A 42 28.51 16.47 -5.08
CA LEU A 42 28.40 16.77 -3.66
C LEU A 42 29.68 17.51 -3.23
N GLN A 43 29.59 18.80 -2.96
CA GLN A 43 30.68 19.59 -2.43
C GLN A 43 30.84 19.32 -0.94
N ILE A 44 31.76 18.43 -0.58
CA ILE A 44 31.99 18.00 0.82
C ILE A 44 32.87 19.02 1.56
N GLY A 45 33.26 20.13 0.91
CA GLY A 45 34.06 21.20 1.54
C GLY A 45 35.51 20.83 1.85
N VAL A 46 36.02 19.71 1.36
CA VAL A 46 37.39 19.21 1.57
C VAL A 46 38.03 18.97 0.21
N SER A 47 39.10 19.71 -0.07
CA SER A 47 39.81 19.71 -1.37
C SER A 47 40.53 18.42 -1.73
N VAL A 48 40.63 17.46 -0.80
CA VAL A 48 41.36 16.19 -1.01
C VAL A 48 40.45 15.02 -1.40
N LEU A 49 39.13 15.18 -1.37
CA LEU A 49 38.19 14.13 -1.78
C LEU A 49 37.76 14.32 -3.23
N PRO A 50 37.66 13.23 -4.02
CA PRO A 50 37.12 13.30 -5.37
C PRO A 50 35.67 13.76 -5.34
N ASN A 51 35.23 14.46 -6.38
CA ASN A 51 33.82 14.79 -6.55
C ASN A 51 32.98 13.54 -6.58
N ILE A 52 32.07 13.38 -5.62
CA ILE A 52 31.18 12.24 -5.53
C ILE A 52 29.87 12.62 -6.21
N PRO A 53 29.41 11.88 -7.24
CA PRO A 53 28.12 12.14 -7.83
C PRO A 53 27.02 11.97 -6.79
N ARG A 54 26.09 12.91 -6.74
CA ARG A 54 24.91 12.82 -5.86
C ARG A 54 24.03 11.67 -6.36
N ASP A 55 23.76 10.72 -5.49
CA ASP A 55 22.78 9.66 -5.77
C ASP A 55 21.36 10.25 -5.64
N LEU A 56 20.64 10.26 -6.76
CA LEU A 56 19.27 10.77 -6.86
C LEU A 56 18.21 9.65 -6.75
N SER A 57 18.63 8.43 -6.43
CA SER A 57 17.68 7.32 -6.28
C SER A 57 16.86 7.43 -4.99
N ASP A 58 15.60 6.96 -5.02
CA ASP A 58 14.76 6.83 -3.83
C ASP A 58 15.23 5.67 -2.94
N ARG A 59 16.31 5.90 -2.19
CA ARG A 59 16.86 4.92 -1.23
C ARG A 59 15.97 4.74 -0.02
N ASN A 60 15.17 5.74 0.34
CA ASN A 60 14.27 5.69 1.48
C ASN A 60 13.01 4.87 1.20
N ARG A 61 12.82 4.39 -0.04
CA ARG A 61 11.67 3.58 -0.45
C ARG A 61 10.33 4.27 -0.17
N THR A 62 10.28 5.56 -0.41
CA THR A 62 9.09 6.39 -0.18
C THR A 62 8.10 6.34 -1.34
N SER A 63 8.45 5.67 -2.44
CA SER A 63 7.61 5.51 -3.63
C SER A 63 7.42 4.03 -3.98
N PRO A 64 6.20 3.62 -4.37
CA PRO A 64 5.91 2.22 -4.74
C PRO A 64 6.50 1.82 -6.09
N PHE A 65 6.79 2.77 -6.97
CA PHE A 65 7.38 2.54 -8.29
C PHE A 65 8.44 3.61 -8.56
N ALA A 66 9.72 3.24 -8.54
CA ALA A 66 10.82 4.19 -8.56
C ALA A 66 11.86 3.89 -9.62
N PHE A 67 12.31 4.94 -10.33
CA PHE A 67 13.49 4.89 -11.17
C PHE A 67 14.75 4.95 -10.30
N THR A 68 15.64 3.99 -10.47
CA THR A 68 16.88 3.87 -9.66
C THR A 68 18.15 4.03 -10.52
N GLY A 69 18.09 4.91 -11.51
CA GLY A 69 19.20 5.28 -12.36
C GLY A 69 19.28 4.52 -13.68
N ASN A 70 18.98 3.22 -13.71
CA ASN A 70 19.01 2.39 -14.92
C ASN A 70 17.84 1.40 -15.04
N LYS A 71 16.97 1.37 -14.04
CA LYS A 71 15.81 0.47 -13.98
C LYS A 71 14.69 1.09 -13.17
N PHE A 72 13.49 0.55 -13.30
CA PHE A 72 12.39 0.79 -12.38
C PHE A 72 12.28 -0.35 -11.37
N GLU A 73 12.02 0.00 -10.13
CA GLU A 73 11.71 -0.95 -9.06
C GLU A 73 10.25 -0.80 -8.64
N PHE A 74 9.49 -1.88 -8.74
CA PHE A 74 8.17 -1.96 -8.13
C PHE A 74 8.31 -2.54 -6.72
N ARG A 75 7.78 -1.82 -5.75
CA ARG A 75 7.85 -2.16 -4.33
C ARG A 75 6.46 -2.40 -3.80
N ALA A 76 6.19 -3.61 -3.36
CA ALA A 76 4.90 -3.99 -2.81
C ALA A 76 5.08 -4.90 -1.60
N LEU A 77 4.15 -4.81 -0.64
CA LEU A 77 4.05 -5.76 0.45
C LEU A 77 3.44 -7.07 -0.04
N GLY A 78 3.96 -8.17 0.44
CA GLY A 78 3.48 -9.48 0.05
C GLY A 78 4.43 -10.60 0.43
N SER A 79 5.13 -10.51 1.57
CA SER A 79 6.12 -11.52 1.99
C SER A 79 5.54 -12.93 2.09
N SER A 80 4.23 -13.06 2.32
CA SER A 80 3.50 -14.34 2.34
C SER A 80 2.78 -14.65 1.03
N GLN A 81 2.90 -13.81 0.01
CA GLN A 81 2.22 -13.94 -1.28
C GLN A 81 3.18 -14.40 -2.38
N ASN A 82 2.62 -15.00 -3.42
CA ASN A 82 3.40 -15.32 -4.61
C ASN A 82 3.59 -14.07 -5.48
N ILE A 83 4.82 -13.80 -5.89
CA ILE A 83 5.16 -12.66 -6.75
C ILE A 83 4.55 -12.75 -8.17
N ALA A 84 4.09 -13.93 -8.58
CA ALA A 84 3.57 -14.15 -9.94
C ALA A 84 2.42 -13.21 -10.30
N THR A 85 1.49 -12.95 -9.37
CA THR A 85 0.35 -12.06 -9.64
C THR A 85 0.80 -10.63 -9.97
N ALA A 86 1.75 -10.09 -9.20
CA ALA A 86 2.31 -8.78 -9.47
C ALA A 86 3.02 -8.72 -10.82
N ASN A 87 3.84 -9.74 -11.14
CA ASN A 87 4.56 -9.81 -12.40
C ASN A 87 3.62 -9.98 -13.61
N ILE A 88 2.57 -10.80 -13.49
CA ILE A 88 1.56 -10.96 -14.55
C ILE A 88 0.87 -9.61 -14.82
N SER A 89 0.44 -8.91 -13.78
CA SER A 89 -0.25 -7.63 -13.92
C SER A 89 0.64 -6.55 -14.54
N LEU A 90 1.88 -6.42 -14.06
CA LEU A 90 2.84 -5.43 -14.59
C LEU A 90 3.21 -5.74 -16.05
N ASN A 91 3.44 -7.00 -16.40
CA ASN A 91 3.79 -7.37 -17.76
C ASN A 91 2.59 -7.20 -18.71
N ALA A 92 1.38 -7.53 -18.30
CA ALA A 92 0.17 -7.31 -19.10
C ALA A 92 -0.06 -5.81 -19.36
N ALA A 93 0.05 -4.97 -18.32
CA ALA A 93 -0.05 -3.52 -18.45
C ALA A 93 1.03 -2.94 -19.38
N MET A 94 2.27 -3.42 -19.25
CA MET A 94 3.38 -3.00 -20.11
C MET A 94 3.15 -3.43 -21.58
N ALA A 95 2.67 -4.65 -21.82
CA ALA A 95 2.35 -5.12 -23.17
C ALA A 95 1.27 -4.25 -23.83
N CYS A 96 0.20 -3.93 -23.10
CA CYS A 96 -0.85 -3.04 -23.60
C CYS A 96 -0.30 -1.64 -23.93
N ALA A 97 0.48 -1.05 -23.02
CA ALA A 97 1.05 0.28 -23.23
C ALA A 97 2.00 0.32 -24.46
N LEU A 98 2.84 -0.71 -24.62
CA LEU A 98 3.73 -0.81 -25.78
C LEU A 98 2.97 -0.99 -27.10
N ASP A 99 1.89 -1.77 -27.11
CA ASP A 99 1.04 -1.97 -28.27
C ASP A 99 0.29 -0.69 -28.66
N ASP A 100 -0.21 0.07 -27.68
CA ASP A 100 -0.82 1.38 -27.90
C ASP A 100 0.18 2.39 -28.45
N ILE A 101 1.39 2.46 -27.89
CA ILE A 101 2.46 3.32 -28.36
C ILE A 101 2.86 2.96 -29.80
N ALA A 102 3.03 1.67 -30.09
CA ALA A 102 3.36 1.20 -31.43
C ALA A 102 2.27 1.59 -32.43
N SER A 103 1.01 1.36 -32.10
CA SER A 103 -0.13 1.72 -32.96
C SER A 103 -0.22 3.22 -33.24
N MET A 104 0.01 4.07 -32.21
CA MET A 104 0.03 5.52 -32.38
C MET A 104 1.19 5.96 -33.29
N LEU A 105 2.38 5.36 -33.10
CA LEU A 105 3.56 5.68 -33.92
C LEU A 105 3.38 5.24 -35.38
N GLU A 106 2.85 4.05 -35.61
CA GLU A 106 2.55 3.55 -36.96
C GLU A 106 1.54 4.45 -37.68
N ALA A 107 0.52 4.94 -36.97
CA ALA A 107 -0.46 5.86 -37.53
C ALA A 107 0.17 7.20 -37.98
N GLU A 108 1.08 7.76 -37.19
CA GLU A 108 1.83 8.98 -37.53
C GLU A 108 2.75 8.76 -38.75
N LEU A 109 3.46 7.64 -38.78
CA LEU A 109 4.32 7.28 -39.91
C LEU A 109 3.54 7.07 -41.21
N ALA A 110 2.35 6.47 -41.13
CA ALA A 110 1.46 6.28 -42.30
C ALA A 110 0.99 7.61 -42.91
N GLN A 111 0.95 8.68 -42.11
CA GLN A 111 0.64 10.03 -42.59
C GLN A 111 1.86 10.75 -43.23
N GLY A 112 3.02 10.09 -43.26
CA GLY A 112 4.26 10.64 -43.83
C GLY A 112 5.10 11.45 -42.85
N THR A 113 4.77 11.44 -41.57
CA THR A 113 5.57 12.12 -40.54
C THR A 113 6.94 11.45 -40.40
N PRO A 114 8.07 12.16 -40.43
CA PRO A 114 9.38 11.56 -40.17
C PRO A 114 9.47 10.95 -38.78
N LEU A 115 10.11 9.77 -38.66
CA LEU A 115 10.19 8.98 -37.44
C LEU A 115 10.55 9.80 -36.19
N ASN A 116 11.61 10.63 -36.24
CA ASN A 116 12.04 11.42 -35.10
C ASN A 116 10.99 12.47 -34.68
N ALA A 117 10.30 13.07 -35.63
CA ALA A 117 9.24 14.04 -35.34
C ALA A 117 8.01 13.32 -34.73
N ALA A 118 7.64 12.17 -35.25
CA ALA A 118 6.56 11.33 -34.71
C ALA A 118 6.87 10.90 -33.26
N ILE A 119 8.09 10.45 -32.99
CA ILE A 119 8.53 10.07 -31.61
C ILE A 119 8.46 11.28 -30.69
N GLN A 120 8.96 12.43 -31.09
CA GLN A 120 8.95 13.64 -30.24
C GLN A 120 7.52 14.10 -29.90
N SER A 121 6.64 14.12 -30.91
CA SER A 121 5.23 14.48 -30.75
C SER A 121 4.53 13.51 -29.80
N LEU A 122 4.71 12.20 -30.01
CA LEU A 122 4.11 11.16 -29.20
C LEU A 122 4.60 11.21 -27.75
N LEU A 123 5.90 11.34 -27.51
CA LEU A 123 6.46 11.45 -26.17
C LEU A 123 5.95 12.71 -25.44
N ALA A 124 5.88 13.85 -26.12
CA ALA A 124 5.34 15.06 -25.52
C ALA A 124 3.89 14.89 -25.05
N LYS A 125 3.07 14.26 -25.89
CA LYS A 125 1.66 13.95 -25.56
C LYS A 125 1.56 12.99 -24.39
N LEU A 126 2.24 11.84 -24.43
CA LEU A 126 2.19 10.82 -23.40
C LEU A 126 2.70 11.33 -22.04
N PHE A 127 3.82 12.05 -22.04
CA PHE A 127 4.34 12.60 -20.80
C PHE A 127 3.42 13.66 -20.20
N ALA A 128 2.81 14.52 -21.01
CA ALA A 128 1.84 15.48 -20.50
C ALA A 128 0.60 14.81 -19.90
N GLU A 129 0.08 13.76 -20.56
CA GLU A 129 -1.08 13.00 -20.12
C GLU A 129 -0.82 12.26 -18.79
N HIS A 130 0.36 11.64 -18.66
CA HIS A 130 0.70 10.81 -17.50
C HIS A 130 1.45 11.54 -16.38
N MET A 131 1.70 12.84 -16.52
CA MET A 131 2.36 13.63 -15.47
C MET A 131 1.68 13.55 -14.08
N PRO A 132 0.35 13.41 -13.95
CA PRO A 132 -0.30 13.30 -12.65
C PRO A 132 0.22 12.17 -11.76
N ILE A 133 0.74 11.05 -12.32
CA ILE A 133 1.29 9.94 -11.53
C ILE A 133 2.72 10.20 -11.02
N VAL A 134 3.41 11.20 -11.57
CA VAL A 134 4.81 11.49 -11.19
C VAL A 134 4.84 12.27 -9.89
N PHE A 135 5.56 11.70 -8.91
CA PHE A 135 5.76 12.32 -7.61
C PHE A 135 7.15 11.97 -7.05
N ASP A 136 7.99 12.98 -6.91
CA ASP A 136 9.38 12.83 -6.44
C ASP A 136 9.54 13.12 -4.93
N GLY A 137 8.43 13.16 -4.18
CA GLY A 137 8.41 13.42 -2.75
C GLY A 137 8.18 12.17 -1.89
N ASN A 138 7.86 12.40 -0.61
CA ASN A 138 7.56 11.33 0.34
C ASN A 138 6.13 10.81 0.15
N GLY A 139 5.97 9.63 -0.44
CA GLY A 139 4.67 8.97 -0.66
C GLY A 139 3.91 8.56 0.61
N TYR A 140 4.54 8.63 1.80
CA TYR A 140 3.88 8.36 3.09
C TYR A 140 3.24 9.58 3.73
N SER A 141 3.42 10.76 3.16
CA SER A 141 2.91 12.00 3.76
C SER A 141 1.41 12.19 3.51
N ASP A 142 0.72 12.80 4.48
CA ASP A 142 -0.70 13.12 4.35
C ASP A 142 -0.95 14.18 3.26
N GLU A 143 0.00 15.07 3.03
CA GLU A 143 -0.03 16.07 1.96
C GLU A 143 -0.06 15.39 0.59
N TRP A 144 0.70 14.29 0.42
CA TRP A 144 0.67 13.52 -0.81
C TRP A 144 -0.70 12.85 -1.02
N LEU A 145 -1.29 12.27 0.02
CA LEU A 145 -2.61 11.64 -0.10
C LEU A 145 -3.67 12.66 -0.57
N ALA A 146 -3.66 13.86 0.00
CA ALA A 146 -4.57 14.94 -0.40
C ALA A 146 -4.30 15.45 -1.83
N GLU A 147 -3.04 15.51 -2.25
CA GLU A 147 -2.65 15.90 -3.60
C GLU A 147 -3.01 14.81 -4.63
N ALA A 148 -2.80 13.54 -4.30
CA ALA A 148 -3.15 12.40 -5.15
C ALA A 148 -4.66 12.34 -5.43
N GLU A 149 -5.48 12.61 -4.41
CA GLU A 149 -6.93 12.71 -4.57
C GLU A 149 -7.33 13.83 -5.55
N LYS A 150 -6.72 15.01 -5.44
CA LYS A 150 -6.93 16.12 -6.39
C LYS A 150 -6.53 15.78 -7.82
N ARG A 151 -5.51 14.93 -7.99
CA ARG A 151 -5.04 14.42 -9.28
C ARG A 151 -5.91 13.27 -9.82
N GLY A 152 -6.90 12.81 -9.06
CA GLY A 152 -7.78 11.69 -9.44
C GLY A 152 -7.10 10.32 -9.34
N LEU A 153 -6.02 10.19 -8.55
CA LEU A 153 -5.33 8.92 -8.37
C LEU A 153 -6.05 8.06 -7.32
N PRO A 154 -6.29 6.77 -7.60
CA PRO A 154 -6.97 5.88 -6.67
C PRO A 154 -6.10 5.60 -5.44
N ASN A 155 -6.76 5.50 -4.27
CA ASN A 155 -6.14 5.18 -3.00
C ASN A 155 -6.84 3.94 -2.39
N LEU A 156 -6.48 2.76 -2.86
CA LEU A 156 -7.07 1.48 -2.47
C LEU A 156 -6.27 0.88 -1.31
N LYS A 157 -6.65 1.22 -0.08
CA LYS A 157 -5.86 0.96 1.14
C LYS A 157 -5.86 -0.49 1.61
N ASP A 158 -6.82 -1.29 1.17
CA ASP A 158 -6.98 -2.68 1.61
C ASP A 158 -7.25 -3.64 0.45
N THR A 159 -7.09 -4.91 0.72
CA THR A 159 -7.29 -5.99 -0.25
C THR A 159 -8.70 -6.01 -0.81
N VAL A 160 -9.71 -5.76 0.01
CA VAL A 160 -11.12 -5.82 -0.40
C VAL A 160 -11.44 -4.70 -1.37
N ALA A 161 -11.02 -3.47 -1.05
CA ALA A 161 -11.16 -2.31 -1.92
C ALA A 161 -10.45 -2.53 -3.27
N ALA A 162 -9.22 -3.05 -3.25
CA ALA A 162 -8.47 -3.32 -4.48
C ALA A 162 -9.11 -4.43 -5.33
N LEU A 163 -9.54 -5.53 -4.70
CA LEU A 163 -10.14 -6.65 -5.41
C LEU A 163 -11.54 -6.34 -5.94
N ALA A 164 -12.25 -5.37 -5.39
CA ALA A 164 -13.52 -4.92 -5.96
C ALA A 164 -13.36 -4.44 -7.41
N HIS A 165 -12.22 -3.84 -7.74
CA HIS A 165 -11.88 -3.34 -9.09
C HIS A 165 -11.25 -4.40 -10.01
N TYR A 166 -10.92 -5.59 -9.50
CA TYR A 166 -10.21 -6.61 -10.28
C TYR A 166 -11.03 -7.11 -11.47
N SER A 167 -12.35 -7.04 -11.39
CA SER A 167 -13.30 -7.42 -12.45
C SER A 167 -13.90 -6.24 -13.22
N ASP A 168 -13.35 -5.03 -13.07
CA ASP A 168 -13.76 -3.90 -13.90
C ASP A 168 -13.45 -4.18 -15.38
N LYS A 169 -14.32 -3.72 -16.27
CA LYS A 169 -14.21 -4.01 -17.71
C LYS A 169 -12.87 -3.59 -18.29
N ASP A 170 -12.38 -2.42 -17.88
CA ASP A 170 -11.11 -1.86 -18.38
C ASP A 170 -9.93 -2.70 -17.87
N VAL A 171 -9.98 -3.15 -16.62
CA VAL A 171 -8.96 -4.05 -16.06
C VAL A 171 -8.97 -5.40 -16.75
N MET A 172 -10.15 -6.00 -16.97
CA MET A 172 -10.25 -7.27 -17.70
C MET A 172 -9.74 -7.15 -19.14
N ALA A 173 -10.03 -6.05 -19.82
CA ALA A 173 -9.58 -5.81 -21.19
C ALA A 173 -8.05 -5.82 -21.34
N VAL A 174 -7.30 -5.35 -20.34
CA VAL A 174 -5.83 -5.39 -20.33
C VAL A 174 -5.30 -6.82 -20.42
N PHE A 175 -5.93 -7.76 -19.71
CA PHE A 175 -5.50 -9.16 -19.72
C PHE A 175 -6.01 -9.94 -20.93
N GLU A 176 -7.22 -9.64 -21.38
CA GLU A 176 -7.84 -10.30 -22.51
C GLU A 176 -7.19 -9.95 -23.84
N ARG A 177 -6.80 -8.68 -24.02
CA ARG A 177 -6.19 -8.15 -25.25
C ARG A 177 -5.00 -8.96 -25.75
N HIS A 178 -4.16 -9.44 -24.83
CA HIS A 178 -2.97 -10.23 -25.13
C HIS A 178 -3.13 -11.73 -24.80
N GLY A 179 -4.33 -12.19 -24.53
CA GLY A 179 -4.62 -13.58 -24.22
C GLY A 179 -3.97 -14.07 -22.93
N VAL A 180 -3.70 -13.16 -21.98
CA VAL A 180 -3.05 -13.48 -20.69
C VAL A 180 -4.02 -14.19 -19.75
N LEU A 181 -5.21 -13.62 -19.57
CA LEU A 181 -6.32 -14.18 -18.80
C LEU A 181 -7.64 -13.85 -19.50
N SER A 182 -8.53 -14.83 -19.54
CA SER A 182 -9.92 -14.60 -19.97
C SER A 182 -10.74 -13.92 -18.86
N PRO A 183 -11.85 -13.26 -19.17
CA PRO A 183 -12.75 -12.69 -18.17
C PRO A 183 -13.21 -13.72 -17.13
N ARG A 184 -13.45 -14.96 -17.53
CA ARG A 184 -13.84 -16.05 -16.63
C ARG A 184 -12.73 -16.40 -15.64
N GLU A 185 -11.49 -16.44 -16.08
CA GLU A 185 -10.34 -16.69 -15.20
C GLU A 185 -10.13 -15.53 -14.23
N MET A 186 -10.33 -14.30 -14.66
CA MET A 186 -10.23 -13.14 -13.80
C MET A 186 -11.29 -13.15 -12.69
N LEU A 187 -12.55 -13.41 -13.03
CA LEU A 187 -13.63 -13.56 -12.05
C LEU A 187 -13.35 -14.68 -11.05
N SER A 188 -12.89 -15.84 -11.54
CA SER A 188 -12.51 -16.95 -10.66
C SER A 188 -11.36 -16.59 -9.71
N ARG A 189 -10.33 -15.88 -10.22
CA ARG A 189 -9.21 -15.42 -9.39
C ARG A 189 -9.64 -14.39 -8.36
N GLN A 190 -10.53 -13.46 -8.72
CA GLN A 190 -11.09 -12.50 -7.77
C GLN A 190 -11.78 -13.21 -6.62
N GLU A 191 -12.63 -14.19 -6.92
CA GLU A 191 -13.34 -14.96 -5.90
C GLU A 191 -12.37 -15.71 -4.98
N ILE A 192 -11.39 -16.43 -5.55
CA ILE A 192 -10.36 -17.14 -4.78
C ILE A 192 -9.56 -16.19 -3.87
N LEU A 193 -9.18 -15.01 -4.37
CA LEU A 193 -8.40 -14.04 -3.60
C LEU A 193 -9.21 -13.46 -2.44
N LEU A 194 -10.50 -13.18 -2.66
CA LEU A 194 -11.43 -12.72 -1.62
C LEU A 194 -11.67 -13.80 -0.56
N GLU A 195 -11.85 -15.06 -0.97
CA GLU A 195 -11.99 -16.18 -0.04
C GLU A 195 -10.72 -16.39 0.78
N ASN A 196 -9.55 -16.37 0.16
CA ASN A 196 -8.28 -16.48 0.88
C ASN A 196 -8.09 -15.36 1.90
N TYR A 197 -8.50 -14.13 1.56
CA TYR A 197 -8.48 -13.00 2.49
C TYR A 197 -9.40 -13.27 3.68
N THR A 198 -10.65 -13.64 3.42
CA THR A 198 -11.66 -13.96 4.45
C THR A 198 -11.18 -15.07 5.38
N HIS A 199 -10.64 -16.16 4.82
CA HIS A 199 -10.11 -17.27 5.61
C HIS A 199 -8.93 -16.84 6.48
N SER A 200 -8.01 -16.05 5.94
CA SER A 200 -6.84 -15.57 6.70
C SER A 200 -7.27 -14.71 7.90
N VAL A 201 -8.15 -13.75 7.68
CA VAL A 201 -8.67 -12.88 8.77
C VAL A 201 -9.47 -13.69 9.79
N SER A 202 -10.30 -14.63 9.33
CA SER A 202 -11.05 -15.51 10.22
C SER A 202 -10.13 -16.35 11.13
N ILE A 203 -9.06 -16.94 10.57
CA ILE A 203 -8.09 -17.70 11.36
C ILE A 203 -7.38 -16.80 12.38
N GLU A 204 -6.99 -15.59 11.98
CA GLU A 204 -6.37 -14.60 12.88
C GLU A 204 -7.33 -14.21 14.02
N GLY A 205 -8.59 -13.91 13.70
CA GLY A 205 -9.62 -13.58 14.68
C GLY A 205 -9.88 -14.71 15.69
N HIS A 206 -10.08 -15.93 15.22
CA HIS A 206 -10.26 -17.11 16.10
C HIS A 206 -9.00 -17.37 16.95
N THR A 207 -7.81 -17.18 16.39
CA THR A 207 -6.56 -17.35 17.13
C THR A 207 -6.42 -16.29 18.22
N ALA A 208 -6.71 -15.04 17.91
CA ALA A 208 -6.70 -13.93 18.86
C ALA A 208 -7.71 -14.18 20.01
N LEU A 209 -8.93 -14.60 19.67
CA LEU A 209 -9.95 -14.96 20.64
C LEU A 209 -9.48 -16.09 21.56
N LYS A 210 -8.96 -17.18 20.98
CA LYS A 210 -8.43 -18.32 21.73
C LYS A 210 -7.30 -17.89 22.68
N LEU A 211 -6.33 -17.14 22.21
CA LEU A 211 -5.24 -16.65 23.05
C LEU A 211 -5.74 -15.70 24.15
N GLY A 212 -6.65 -14.80 23.80
CA GLY A 212 -7.29 -13.89 24.76
C GLY A 212 -7.99 -14.62 25.89
N ARG A 213 -8.85 -15.57 25.53
CA ARG A 213 -9.64 -16.36 26.51
C ARG A 213 -8.81 -17.33 27.34
N THR A 214 -7.83 -18.02 26.73
CA THR A 214 -7.12 -19.13 27.39
C THR A 214 -5.77 -18.75 27.99
N ARG A 215 -5.17 -17.64 27.57
CA ARG A 215 -3.84 -17.22 28.03
C ARG A 215 -3.85 -15.88 28.72
N ILE A 216 -4.42 -14.86 28.06
CA ILE A 216 -4.30 -13.47 28.55
C ILE A 216 -5.29 -13.20 29.69
N LEU A 217 -6.57 -13.50 29.50
CA LEU A 217 -7.61 -13.24 30.51
C LEU A 217 -7.37 -13.95 31.85
N PRO A 218 -6.98 -15.24 31.90
CA PRO A 218 -6.69 -15.91 33.18
C PRO A 218 -5.54 -15.25 33.95
N VAL A 219 -4.48 -14.81 33.27
CA VAL A 219 -3.36 -14.11 33.89
C VAL A 219 -3.79 -12.73 34.41
N ALA A 220 -4.59 -12.00 33.62
CA ALA A 220 -5.11 -10.69 34.02
C ALA A 220 -6.02 -10.79 35.27
N LEU A 221 -6.90 -11.80 35.34
CA LEU A 221 -7.75 -12.07 36.49
C LEU A 221 -6.94 -12.48 37.74
N ALA A 222 -5.90 -13.31 37.57
CA ALA A 222 -5.00 -13.68 38.64
C ALA A 222 -4.24 -12.45 39.20
N TYR A 223 -3.78 -11.58 38.31
CA TYR A 223 -3.12 -10.33 38.71
C TYR A 223 -4.08 -9.38 39.44
N GLN A 224 -5.29 -9.20 38.91
CA GLN A 224 -6.33 -8.41 39.57
C GLN A 224 -6.64 -8.93 40.96
N THR A 225 -6.70 -10.26 41.15
CA THR A 225 -6.90 -10.88 42.47
C THR A 225 -5.75 -10.58 43.42
N ARG A 226 -4.50 -10.59 42.95
CA ARG A 226 -3.33 -10.21 43.74
C ARG A 226 -3.41 -8.75 44.23
N LEU A 227 -3.80 -7.86 43.31
CA LEU A 227 -3.97 -6.43 43.66
C LEU A 227 -5.10 -6.19 44.65
N ALA A 228 -6.23 -6.90 44.49
CA ALA A 228 -7.33 -6.84 45.46
C ALA A 228 -6.87 -7.23 46.91
N LYS A 229 -6.10 -8.32 47.00
CA LYS A 229 -5.54 -8.79 48.28
C LYS A 229 -4.55 -7.78 48.82
N ALA A 230 -3.64 -7.21 48.00
CA ALA A 230 -2.67 -6.21 48.42
C ALA A 230 -3.37 -4.94 48.95
N ALA A 231 -4.33 -4.41 48.22
CA ALA A 231 -5.10 -3.23 48.64
C ALA A 231 -5.89 -3.47 49.93
N SER A 232 -6.46 -4.66 50.11
CA SER A 232 -7.16 -5.04 51.33
C SER A 232 -6.19 -5.16 52.52
N SER A 233 -5.01 -5.76 52.30
CA SER A 233 -4.02 -5.91 53.37
C SER A 233 -3.41 -4.55 53.76
N ALA A 234 -3.12 -3.67 52.77
CA ALA A 234 -2.67 -2.32 53.06
C ALA A 234 -3.67 -1.52 53.91
N ALA A 235 -4.94 -1.57 53.52
CA ALA A 235 -6.02 -0.90 54.28
C ALA A 235 -6.24 -1.43 55.72
N ALA A 236 -5.76 -2.64 56.02
CA ALA A 236 -5.79 -3.18 57.34
C ALA A 236 -4.59 -2.78 58.21
N LEU A 237 -3.52 -2.30 57.61
CA LEU A 237 -2.26 -1.96 58.30
C LEU A 237 -2.00 -0.47 58.43
N VAL A 238 -2.55 0.33 57.52
CA VAL A 238 -2.34 1.78 57.47
C VAL A 238 -3.68 2.49 57.20
N ASP A 239 -3.82 3.70 57.73
CA ASP A 239 -5.04 4.50 57.56
C ASP A 239 -5.24 4.99 56.14
N ASP A 240 -4.16 5.15 55.35
CA ASP A 240 -4.20 5.57 53.95
C ASP A 240 -3.66 4.47 53.03
N ALA A 241 -4.60 3.81 52.32
CA ALA A 241 -4.34 2.85 51.27
C ALA A 241 -5.00 3.30 49.93
N ALA A 242 -5.07 4.60 49.70
CA ALA A 242 -5.76 5.19 48.54
C ALA A 242 -5.08 4.84 47.25
N GLU A 243 -3.73 4.83 47.23
CA GLU A 243 -2.95 4.52 46.03
C GLU A 243 -3.15 3.08 45.56
N GLU A 244 -3.10 2.09 46.43
CA GLU A 244 -3.30 0.68 46.14
C GLU A 244 -4.72 0.44 45.63
N LYS A 245 -5.72 1.07 46.22
CA LYS A 245 -7.11 1.01 45.78
C LYS A 245 -7.28 1.63 44.41
N ALA A 246 -6.68 2.80 44.18
CA ALA A 246 -6.73 3.47 42.89
C ALA A 246 -6.08 2.63 41.77
N TYR A 247 -4.93 2.02 42.09
CA TYR A 247 -4.27 1.10 41.13
C TYR A 247 -5.11 -0.14 40.83
N PHE A 248 -5.68 -0.77 41.85
CA PHE A 248 -6.60 -1.89 41.65
C PHE A 248 -7.79 -1.51 40.76
N VAL A 249 -8.42 -0.37 41.02
CA VAL A 249 -9.57 0.10 40.21
C VAL A 249 -9.17 0.29 38.74
N ARG A 250 -8.04 0.91 38.48
CA ARG A 250 -7.53 1.11 37.12
C ARG A 250 -7.31 -0.23 36.39
N VAL A 251 -6.66 -1.20 37.02
CA VAL A 251 -6.44 -2.53 36.42
C VAL A 251 -7.75 -3.28 36.21
N ARG A 252 -8.69 -3.17 37.17
CA ARG A 252 -10.02 -3.77 37.05
C ARG A 252 -10.78 -3.25 35.83
N GLU A 253 -10.72 -1.95 35.55
CA GLU A 253 -11.36 -1.38 34.36
C GLU A 253 -10.70 -1.86 33.06
N GLN A 254 -9.38 -2.03 33.04
CA GLN A 254 -8.68 -2.63 31.89
C GLN A 254 -9.09 -4.09 31.65
N VAL A 255 -9.23 -4.88 32.72
CA VAL A 255 -9.69 -6.28 32.63
C VAL A 255 -11.14 -6.35 32.13
N ARG A 256 -12.02 -5.47 32.60
CA ARG A 256 -13.39 -5.34 32.06
C ARG A 256 -13.40 -5.00 30.60
N GLY A 257 -12.58 -4.02 30.17
CA GLY A 257 -12.42 -3.67 28.76
C GLY A 257 -11.96 -4.86 27.91
N LEU A 258 -10.97 -5.64 28.39
CA LEU A 258 -10.52 -6.86 27.75
C LEU A 258 -11.63 -7.89 27.60
N MET A 259 -12.41 -8.14 28.65
CA MET A 259 -13.55 -9.07 28.60
C MET A 259 -14.57 -8.64 27.55
N SER A 260 -14.98 -7.38 27.58
CA SER A 260 -15.93 -6.83 26.61
C SER A 260 -15.42 -6.91 25.17
N ALA A 261 -14.13 -6.61 24.95
CA ALA A 261 -13.52 -6.73 23.62
C ALA A 261 -13.49 -8.19 23.12
N LEU A 262 -13.22 -9.15 24.02
CA LEU A 262 -13.26 -10.57 23.69
C LEU A 262 -14.69 -11.06 23.37
N ASP A 263 -15.70 -10.55 24.07
CA ASP A 263 -17.11 -10.88 23.78
C ASP A 263 -17.51 -10.32 22.40
N THR A 264 -17.10 -9.09 22.09
CA THR A 264 -17.33 -8.47 20.78
C THR A 264 -16.63 -9.24 19.66
N LEU A 265 -15.37 -9.61 19.86
CA LEU A 265 -14.62 -10.41 18.89
C LEU A 265 -15.24 -11.79 18.68
N GLU A 266 -15.70 -12.43 19.76
CA GLU A 266 -16.37 -13.74 19.69
C GLU A 266 -17.67 -13.67 18.88
N ALA A 267 -18.45 -12.63 19.07
CA ALA A 267 -19.67 -12.38 18.29
C ALA A 267 -19.32 -12.13 16.80
N ALA A 268 -18.26 -11.36 16.53
CA ALA A 268 -17.84 -11.08 15.18
C ALA A 268 -17.32 -12.33 14.44
N VAL A 269 -16.42 -13.12 15.03
CA VAL A 269 -15.82 -14.29 14.35
C VAL A 269 -16.76 -15.48 14.21
N ASN A 270 -17.82 -15.57 15.01
CA ASN A 270 -18.85 -16.62 14.96
C ASN A 270 -20.10 -16.17 14.18
N GLY A 271 -20.12 -14.94 13.67
CA GLY A 271 -21.23 -14.45 12.85
C GLY A 271 -21.37 -15.24 11.56
N ASP A 272 -22.61 -15.49 11.12
CA ASP A 272 -22.87 -16.08 9.80
C ASP A 272 -23.06 -14.96 8.76
N PHE A 273 -22.15 -14.92 7.80
CA PHE A 273 -22.13 -13.89 6.75
C PHE A 273 -22.42 -14.55 5.40
N GLY A 274 -23.67 -14.74 5.11
CA GLY A 274 -24.13 -15.09 3.78
C GLY A 274 -23.74 -14.02 2.74
N GLY A 275 -23.96 -14.32 1.45
CA GLY A 275 -23.76 -13.38 0.36
C GLY A 275 -22.54 -13.69 -0.51
N THR A 276 -22.15 -12.71 -1.32
CA THR A 276 -21.01 -12.82 -2.26
C THR A 276 -19.67 -12.90 -1.53
N ALA A 277 -18.63 -13.42 -2.21
CA ALA A 277 -17.27 -13.44 -1.68
C ALA A 277 -16.79 -12.02 -1.28
N LEU A 278 -17.16 -11.00 -2.06
CA LEU A 278 -16.86 -9.61 -1.75
C LEU A 278 -17.55 -9.12 -0.46
N ALA A 279 -18.82 -9.48 -0.25
CA ALA A 279 -19.55 -9.10 0.96
C ALA A 279 -18.95 -9.77 2.21
N ARG A 280 -18.59 -11.06 2.11
CA ARG A 280 -17.91 -11.79 3.20
C ARG A 280 -16.52 -11.18 3.51
N ALA A 281 -15.76 -10.83 2.49
CA ALA A 281 -14.45 -10.21 2.67
C ALA A 281 -14.55 -8.80 3.27
N ALA A 282 -15.56 -8.01 2.88
CA ALA A 282 -15.82 -6.69 3.46
C ALA A 282 -16.13 -6.81 4.96
N TYR A 283 -16.98 -7.77 5.32
CA TYR A 283 -17.28 -8.03 6.72
C TYR A 283 -16.03 -8.47 7.51
N ALA A 284 -15.22 -9.36 6.95
CA ALA A 284 -14.00 -9.82 7.62
C ALA A 284 -12.97 -8.68 7.81
N ARG A 285 -13.01 -7.63 6.97
CA ARG A 285 -12.18 -6.44 7.10
C ARG A 285 -12.62 -5.56 8.28
N ASP A 286 -13.92 -5.33 8.45
CA ASP A 286 -14.56 -4.43 9.44
C ASP A 286 -14.62 -5.06 10.82
#